data_324aad904f9ef07172f86f06cd5ee326
#
_entry.id   324aad904f9ef07172f86f06cd5ee326
#
_cell.length_a   1.000
_cell.length_b   1.000
_cell.length_c   1.000
_cell.angle_alpha   90.00
_cell.angle_beta   90.00
_cell.angle_gamma   90.00
#
_symmetry.space_group_name_H-M   'P 1'
#
loop_
_entity.id
_entity.type
_entity.pdbx_description
1 polymer ?
#
loop_
_entity_poly.entity_id
_entity_poly.type
_entity_poly.pdbx_seq_one_letter_code
_entity_poly.pdbx_strand_id
1 'polypeptide(L)'
;MTVRVRIAPSPTGNLHIGTARTAVFNWLFAHHHRGKFILRVEDTDLERSRPEYTENIQAGLQWLGLNWDEGPFFQTQRLNYYRQAIQTLLDRGLAYRCYCTPEELEKMREEQKARNLAPRYDNRHRYLTPEQQAQFEQGGRKAVIRFIIDDDQEIIWQDLIREKVIWKGSDLGGDMVIARTSENGEEQFGQPLYNLAVVVDDIDMEITHVIRGEDHIANTAKQILLYEALGAKVPEFAHTPLILNQEGRKLSKRDGVTSIDDFRRLGFLPQALVNYMTLLGWTPPDSTEEIFTLETAAQVFSLERVNKAGAKFDWTKLDWINSQYLHRLTGEELVPLLLPYWQEAGYNFDAETDRAWLIGLATLIGPSLTRLSDAVAESRLLLTPLANYNQEALSQLQLEGVKDIIKDILAAITPDLTGEVAKGIVETTTKAHRVKKGLVMKSLRAALMGELHGPDLMQSWLLLNQKGWDLSRLQQAVNS
;
A
#
# COMPACT_ATOMS: atom_id res chain seq x y z
N MET A 1 -10.28 23.50 18.87
CA MET A 1 -10.06 23.53 17.39
C MET A 1 -10.14 22.09 16.91
N THR A 2 -10.88 21.82 15.86
CA THR A 2 -10.99 20.46 15.28
C THR A 2 -9.65 20.06 14.66
N VAL A 3 -9.19 18.84 14.94
CA VAL A 3 -7.99 18.30 14.28
C VAL A 3 -8.27 18.12 12.79
N ARG A 4 -7.36 18.61 11.95
CA ARG A 4 -7.41 18.52 10.50
C ARG A 4 -6.05 18.06 9.98
N VAL A 5 -6.02 16.92 9.33
CA VAL A 5 -4.83 16.31 8.74
C VAL A 5 -5.07 16.02 7.26
N ARG A 6 -4.02 15.74 6.52
CA ARG A 6 -4.13 15.46 5.09
C ARG A 6 -3.15 14.42 4.61
N ILE A 7 -3.56 13.65 3.62
CA ILE A 7 -2.67 12.96 2.71
C ILE A 7 -2.58 13.73 1.40
N ALA A 8 -1.37 13.98 0.91
CA ALA A 8 -1.14 14.87 -0.21
C ALA A 8 -0.21 14.23 -1.26
N PRO A 9 -0.66 13.16 -1.94
CA PRO A 9 0.15 12.47 -2.92
C PRO A 9 0.30 13.24 -4.23
N SER A 10 1.50 13.19 -4.83
CA SER A 10 1.72 13.63 -6.21
C SER A 10 1.41 12.46 -7.17
N PRO A 11 0.58 12.66 -8.22
CA PRO A 11 0.16 11.58 -9.13
C PRO A 11 1.22 11.32 -10.21
N THR A 12 2.45 11.01 -9.79
CA THR A 12 3.60 10.70 -10.64
C THR A 12 3.92 9.21 -10.71
N GLY A 13 3.06 8.38 -10.13
CA GLY A 13 3.13 6.92 -10.10
C GLY A 13 2.00 6.32 -9.27
N ASN A 14 1.89 4.99 -9.29
CA ASN A 14 0.91 4.25 -8.50
C ASN A 14 1.11 4.47 -7.00
N LEU A 15 0.03 4.32 -6.22
CA LEU A 15 0.04 4.47 -4.77
C LEU A 15 1.07 3.52 -4.13
N HIS A 16 2.13 4.09 -3.61
CA HIS A 16 3.23 3.36 -2.98
C HIS A 16 2.91 3.05 -1.52
N ILE A 17 3.36 1.91 -1.01
CA ILE A 17 3.11 1.49 0.39
C ILE A 17 3.59 2.52 1.42
N GLY A 18 4.64 3.28 1.14
CA GLY A 18 5.11 4.37 2.01
C GLY A 18 4.10 5.51 2.14
N THR A 19 3.49 5.91 1.02
CA THR A 19 2.42 6.91 0.98
C THR A 19 1.15 6.36 1.64
N ALA A 20 0.80 5.11 1.37
CA ALA A 20 -0.34 4.44 1.98
C ALA A 20 -0.20 4.33 3.51
N ARG A 21 0.99 3.98 4.04
CA ARG A 21 1.24 3.98 5.49
C ARG A 21 1.09 5.38 6.09
N THR A 22 1.58 6.40 5.40
CA THR A 22 1.38 7.80 5.83
C THR A 22 -0.11 8.15 5.87
N ALA A 23 -0.89 7.70 4.89
CA ALA A 23 -2.34 7.86 4.87
C ALA A 23 -3.01 7.13 6.06
N VAL A 24 -2.58 5.91 6.38
CA VAL A 24 -3.06 5.16 7.57
C VAL A 24 -2.83 5.97 8.85
N PHE A 25 -1.65 6.51 9.06
CA PHE A 25 -1.34 7.29 10.28
C PHE A 25 -2.14 8.59 10.36
N ASN A 26 -2.34 9.28 9.24
CA ASN A 26 -3.21 10.46 9.19
C ASN A 26 -4.67 10.09 9.49
N TRP A 27 -5.17 9.01 8.90
CA TRP A 27 -6.53 8.52 9.13
C TRP A 27 -6.74 8.14 10.60
N LEU A 28 -5.81 7.36 11.18
CA LEU A 28 -5.86 6.95 12.58
C LEU A 28 -5.86 8.16 13.53
N PHE A 29 -4.99 9.13 13.27
CA PHE A 29 -4.89 10.34 14.09
C PHE A 29 -6.16 11.21 14.00
N ALA A 30 -6.69 11.39 12.78
CA ALA A 30 -7.95 12.11 12.58
C ALA A 30 -9.10 11.45 13.34
N HIS A 31 -9.26 10.14 13.20
CA HIS A 31 -10.35 9.40 13.84
C HIS A 31 -10.20 9.33 15.36
N HIS A 32 -8.97 9.19 15.89
CA HIS A 32 -8.70 9.27 17.33
C HIS A 32 -9.22 10.57 17.94
N HIS A 33 -8.96 11.69 17.26
CA HIS A 33 -9.34 13.02 17.71
C HIS A 33 -10.71 13.48 17.22
N ARG A 34 -11.50 12.63 16.54
CA ARG A 34 -12.78 12.99 15.90
C ARG A 34 -12.63 14.21 14.99
N GLY A 35 -11.50 14.27 14.30
CA GLY A 35 -11.11 15.32 13.38
C GLY A 35 -11.51 15.05 11.94
N LYS A 36 -10.76 15.65 10.99
CA LYS A 36 -10.97 15.53 9.54
C LYS A 36 -9.72 15.00 8.85
N PHE A 37 -9.92 14.04 7.97
CA PHE A 37 -8.91 13.50 7.06
C PHE A 37 -9.17 13.99 5.65
N ILE A 38 -8.22 14.72 5.07
CA ILE A 38 -8.36 15.45 3.81
C ILE A 38 -7.48 14.79 2.74
N LEU A 39 -8.01 14.63 1.53
CA LEU A 39 -7.23 14.24 0.35
C LEU A 39 -6.92 15.46 -0.51
N ARG A 40 -5.63 15.74 -0.73
CA ARG A 40 -5.14 16.72 -1.69
C ARG A 40 -4.24 16.03 -2.71
N VAL A 41 -4.46 16.28 -3.99
CA VAL A 41 -3.65 15.78 -5.10
C VAL A 41 -2.69 16.89 -5.53
N GLU A 42 -1.37 16.63 -5.39
CA GLU A 42 -0.32 17.59 -5.72
C GLU A 42 0.14 17.37 -7.17
N ASP A 43 -0.66 17.85 -8.12
CA ASP A 43 -0.56 17.64 -9.56
C ASP A 43 0.12 18.79 -10.33
N THR A 44 0.87 19.65 -9.63
CA THR A 44 1.57 20.81 -10.24
C THR A 44 2.76 20.43 -11.13
N ASP A 45 3.26 19.20 -11.05
CA ASP A 45 4.26 18.67 -11.97
C ASP A 45 3.54 18.08 -13.21
N LEU A 46 3.22 18.95 -14.17
CA LEU A 46 2.45 18.59 -15.35
C LEU A 46 3.18 17.59 -16.27
N GLU A 47 4.51 17.53 -16.22
CA GLU A 47 5.29 16.59 -17.03
C GLU A 47 5.16 15.14 -16.55
N ARG A 48 5.09 14.93 -15.24
CA ARG A 48 5.06 13.60 -14.63
C ARG A 48 3.68 13.18 -14.11
N SER A 49 2.79 14.13 -13.86
CA SER A 49 1.43 13.83 -13.40
C SER A 49 0.58 13.22 -14.50
N ARG A 50 -0.17 12.16 -14.16
CA ARG A 50 -1.07 11.46 -15.07
C ARG A 50 -2.42 11.20 -14.41
N PRO A 51 -3.54 11.34 -15.15
CA PRO A 51 -4.88 11.02 -14.63
C PRO A 51 -4.99 9.60 -14.08
N GLU A 52 -4.36 8.62 -14.76
CA GLU A 52 -4.38 7.20 -14.35
C GLU A 52 -3.76 6.99 -12.97
N TYR A 53 -2.72 7.77 -12.63
CA TYR A 53 -2.13 7.71 -11.29
C TYR A 53 -3.03 8.36 -10.24
N THR A 54 -3.77 9.39 -10.61
CA THR A 54 -4.76 10.01 -9.72
C THR A 54 -5.88 9.03 -9.39
N GLU A 55 -6.42 8.36 -10.39
CA GLU A 55 -7.44 7.31 -10.22
C GLU A 55 -6.90 6.15 -9.38
N ASN A 56 -5.68 5.69 -9.66
CA ASN A 56 -5.02 4.62 -8.91
C ASN A 56 -4.84 4.98 -7.43
N ILE A 57 -4.42 6.20 -7.12
CA ILE A 57 -4.27 6.68 -5.74
C ILE A 57 -5.61 6.68 -5.01
N GLN A 58 -6.66 7.23 -5.63
CA GLN A 58 -7.99 7.28 -5.03
C GLN A 58 -8.56 5.88 -4.82
N ALA A 59 -8.52 5.03 -5.85
CA ALA A 59 -9.00 3.66 -5.78
C ALA A 59 -8.22 2.83 -4.74
N GLY A 60 -6.89 3.03 -4.66
CA GLY A 60 -6.05 2.35 -3.68
C GLY A 60 -6.36 2.77 -2.24
N LEU A 61 -6.57 4.05 -1.96
CA LEU A 61 -6.99 4.55 -0.65
C LEU A 61 -8.37 4.01 -0.26
N GLN A 62 -9.34 4.03 -1.18
CA GLN A 62 -10.67 3.48 -0.96
C GLN A 62 -10.65 1.97 -0.71
N TRP A 63 -9.86 1.23 -1.48
CA TRP A 63 -9.69 -0.22 -1.28
C TRP A 63 -9.10 -0.55 0.09
N LEU A 64 -8.21 0.30 0.61
CA LEU A 64 -7.67 0.17 1.97
C LEU A 64 -8.66 0.60 3.07
N GLY A 65 -9.83 1.14 2.72
CA GLY A 65 -10.80 1.68 3.68
C GLY A 65 -10.44 3.06 4.21
N LEU A 66 -9.46 3.73 3.61
CA LEU A 66 -8.99 5.06 4.02
C LEU A 66 -9.81 6.16 3.33
N ASN A 67 -11.10 6.19 3.59
CA ASN A 67 -11.98 7.22 3.06
C ASN A 67 -11.66 8.57 3.68
N TRP A 68 -11.69 9.62 2.86
CA TRP A 68 -11.45 11.00 3.28
C TRP A 68 -12.76 11.75 3.51
N ASP A 69 -12.72 12.72 4.42
CA ASP A 69 -13.87 13.55 4.76
C ASP A 69 -14.08 14.70 3.77
N GLU A 70 -12.96 15.27 3.25
CA GLU A 70 -12.96 16.41 2.35
C GLU A 70 -11.97 16.21 1.19
N GLY A 71 -12.33 16.69 -0.01
CA GLY A 71 -11.53 16.52 -1.23
C GLY A 71 -12.13 15.45 -2.16
N PRO A 72 -11.38 15.00 -3.19
CA PRO A 72 -10.00 15.40 -3.48
C PRO A 72 -9.89 16.85 -3.94
N PHE A 73 -8.94 17.60 -3.39
CA PHE A 73 -8.55 18.91 -3.88
C PHE A 73 -7.35 18.80 -4.81
N PHE A 74 -7.39 19.51 -5.95
CA PHE A 74 -6.31 19.48 -6.95
C PHE A 74 -5.54 20.79 -6.96
N GLN A 75 -4.22 20.74 -6.86
CA GLN A 75 -3.38 21.94 -6.83
C GLN A 75 -3.47 22.76 -8.13
N THR A 76 -3.60 22.10 -9.29
CA THR A 76 -3.80 22.77 -10.58
C THR A 76 -5.06 23.64 -10.63
N GLN A 77 -6.07 23.37 -9.81
CA GLN A 77 -7.31 24.15 -9.72
C GLN A 77 -7.20 25.34 -8.75
N ARG A 78 -6.07 25.48 -8.07
CA ARG A 78 -5.89 26.42 -6.96
C ARG A 78 -4.85 27.52 -7.24
N LEU A 79 -4.47 27.71 -8.50
CA LEU A 79 -3.40 28.64 -8.91
C LEU A 79 -3.61 30.08 -8.43
N ASN A 80 -4.87 30.53 -8.31
CA ASN A 80 -5.17 31.88 -7.83
C ASN A 80 -4.77 32.10 -6.37
N TYR A 81 -4.93 31.11 -5.49
CA TYR A 81 -4.47 31.18 -4.10
C TYR A 81 -2.96 31.37 -4.03
N TYR A 82 -2.22 30.63 -4.86
CA TYR A 82 -0.76 30.73 -4.90
C TYR A 82 -0.28 32.07 -5.44
N ARG A 83 -0.94 32.59 -6.47
CA ARG A 83 -0.65 33.93 -7.03
C ARG A 83 -0.85 35.02 -5.98
N GLN A 84 -1.94 34.98 -5.23
CA GLN A 84 -2.21 35.92 -4.14
C GLN A 84 -1.11 35.86 -3.05
N ALA A 85 -0.71 34.66 -2.66
CA ALA A 85 0.35 34.48 -1.67
C ALA A 85 1.70 35.01 -2.19
N ILE A 86 2.07 34.73 -3.44
CA ILE A 86 3.30 35.27 -4.07
C ILE A 86 3.25 36.80 -4.08
N GLN A 87 2.13 37.41 -4.51
CA GLN A 87 1.98 38.85 -4.54
C GLN A 87 2.12 39.44 -3.13
N THR A 88 1.50 38.83 -2.13
CA THR A 88 1.62 39.23 -0.72
C THR A 88 3.06 39.24 -0.24
N LEU A 89 3.85 38.20 -0.59
CA LEU A 89 5.26 38.12 -0.23
C LEU A 89 6.11 39.18 -0.94
N LEU A 90 5.82 39.46 -2.22
CA LEU A 90 6.50 40.54 -2.98
C LEU A 90 6.19 41.94 -2.39
N ASP A 91 4.92 42.24 -2.09
CA ASP A 91 4.48 43.49 -1.52
C ASP A 91 5.05 43.76 -0.14
N ARG A 92 5.30 42.71 0.63
CA ARG A 92 5.98 42.77 1.95
C ARG A 92 7.51 42.84 1.84
N GLY A 93 8.08 42.75 0.63
CA GLY A 93 9.54 42.72 0.44
C GLY A 93 10.18 41.42 0.97
N LEU A 94 9.39 40.34 1.15
CA LEU A 94 9.86 39.02 1.62
C LEU A 94 10.18 38.07 0.45
N ALA A 95 9.89 38.50 -0.78
CA ALA A 95 10.26 37.82 -2.02
C ALA A 95 10.69 38.83 -3.08
N TYR A 96 11.38 38.35 -4.11
CA TYR A 96 11.88 39.18 -5.20
C TYR A 96 12.01 38.41 -6.51
N ARG A 97 12.13 39.17 -7.62
CA ARG A 97 12.39 38.65 -8.96
C ARG A 97 13.87 38.32 -9.15
N CYS A 98 14.17 37.09 -9.54
CA CYS A 98 15.52 36.62 -9.82
C CYS A 98 15.66 36.24 -11.29
N TYR A 99 16.58 36.87 -12.00
CA TYR A 99 16.82 36.74 -13.45
C TYR A 99 18.04 35.85 -13.77
N CYS A 100 18.59 35.09 -12.80
CA CYS A 100 19.70 34.18 -13.06
C CYS A 100 19.30 33.10 -14.06
N THR A 101 20.17 32.90 -15.06
CA THR A 101 19.98 31.82 -16.02
C THR A 101 20.45 30.47 -15.44
N PRO A 102 20.00 29.32 -16.02
CA PRO A 102 20.50 28.01 -15.61
C PRO A 102 22.04 27.92 -15.69
N GLU A 103 22.64 28.48 -16.73
CA GLU A 103 24.10 28.48 -16.95
C GLU A 103 24.83 29.27 -15.86
N GLU A 104 24.30 30.43 -15.47
CA GLU A 104 24.87 31.23 -14.37
C GLU A 104 24.79 30.49 -13.03
N LEU A 105 23.67 29.77 -12.79
CA LEU A 105 23.52 28.97 -11.59
C LEU A 105 24.43 27.74 -11.58
N GLU A 106 24.64 27.11 -12.72
CA GLU A 106 25.55 25.96 -12.81
C GLU A 106 27.00 26.39 -12.61
N LYS A 107 27.44 27.48 -13.27
CA LYS A 107 28.75 28.05 -13.05
C LYS A 107 29.03 28.39 -11.59
N MET A 108 28.02 28.95 -10.90
CA MET A 108 28.12 29.26 -9.47
C MET A 108 28.33 27.96 -8.64
N ARG A 109 27.61 26.91 -8.95
CA ARG A 109 27.77 25.60 -8.28
C ARG A 109 29.14 24.99 -8.50
N GLU A 110 29.66 25.06 -9.73
CA GLU A 110 30.98 24.56 -10.08
C GLU A 110 32.08 25.33 -9.32
N GLU A 111 31.98 26.66 -9.26
CA GLU A 111 32.91 27.50 -8.51
C GLU A 111 32.89 27.20 -7.01
N GLN A 112 31.71 26.98 -6.43
CA GLN A 112 31.56 26.63 -5.03
C GLN A 112 32.15 25.23 -4.76
N LYS A 113 31.88 24.24 -5.64
CA LYS A 113 32.42 22.90 -5.56
C LYS A 113 33.95 22.89 -5.65
N ALA A 114 34.54 23.72 -6.55
CA ALA A 114 36.00 23.88 -6.68
C ALA A 114 36.65 24.43 -5.40
N ARG A 115 35.90 25.16 -4.58
CA ARG A 115 36.32 25.68 -3.28
C ARG A 115 35.91 24.79 -2.09
N ASN A 116 35.41 23.58 -2.31
CA ASN A 116 34.85 22.67 -1.29
C ASN A 116 33.73 23.29 -0.44
N LEU A 117 32.95 24.21 -1.02
CA LEU A 117 31.78 24.82 -0.39
C LEU A 117 30.53 24.04 -0.77
N ALA A 118 29.57 23.96 0.15
CA ALA A 118 28.25 23.40 -0.16
C ALA A 118 27.55 24.27 -1.23
N PRO A 119 26.95 23.65 -2.27
CA PRO A 119 26.24 24.41 -3.30
C PRO A 119 25.06 25.18 -2.72
N ARG A 120 25.05 26.49 -2.92
CA ARG A 120 23.93 27.35 -2.52
C ARG A 120 23.76 28.50 -3.51
N TYR A 121 22.57 29.07 -3.56
CA TYR A 121 22.33 30.31 -4.25
C TYR A 121 22.95 31.48 -3.44
N ASP A 122 23.72 32.34 -4.07
CA ASP A 122 24.48 33.43 -3.41
C ASP A 122 23.66 34.71 -3.16
N ASN A 123 22.37 34.67 -3.44
CA ASN A 123 21.41 35.75 -3.23
C ASN A 123 21.69 37.03 -4.03
N ARG A 124 22.49 36.94 -5.12
CA ARG A 124 23.01 38.10 -5.90
C ARG A 124 21.93 39.02 -6.47
N HIS A 125 20.69 38.55 -6.67
CA HIS A 125 19.59 39.36 -7.20
C HIS A 125 18.65 39.88 -6.10
N ARG A 126 18.94 39.67 -4.82
CA ARG A 126 18.09 40.08 -3.71
C ARG A 126 17.80 41.58 -3.66
N TYR A 127 18.73 42.38 -4.10
CA TYR A 127 18.67 43.87 -4.00
C TYR A 127 18.77 44.56 -5.35
N LEU A 128 18.26 44.00 -6.43
CA LEU A 128 18.20 44.63 -7.74
C LEU A 128 17.32 45.88 -7.70
N THR A 129 17.83 46.98 -8.24
CA THR A 129 17.02 48.19 -8.43
C THR A 129 16.00 48.00 -9.56
N PRO A 130 14.92 48.79 -9.62
CA PRO A 130 13.95 48.73 -10.73
C PRO A 130 14.63 48.89 -12.10
N GLU A 131 15.66 49.73 -12.22
CA GLU A 131 16.41 49.97 -13.46
C GLU A 131 17.19 48.70 -13.88
N GLN A 132 17.81 48.00 -12.92
CA GLN A 132 18.53 46.75 -13.18
C GLN A 132 17.53 45.63 -13.58
N GLN A 133 16.38 45.56 -12.93
CA GLN A 133 15.33 44.60 -13.32
C GLN A 133 14.86 44.88 -14.75
N ALA A 134 14.57 46.15 -15.09
CA ALA A 134 14.17 46.54 -16.43
C ALA A 134 15.25 46.21 -17.50
N GLN A 135 16.52 46.34 -17.18
CA GLN A 135 17.61 45.94 -18.10
C GLN A 135 17.62 44.43 -18.37
N PHE A 136 17.39 43.58 -17.35
CA PHE A 136 17.26 42.14 -17.55
C PHE A 136 16.06 41.80 -18.41
N GLU A 137 14.90 42.44 -18.17
CA GLU A 137 13.65 42.21 -18.92
C GLU A 137 13.78 42.67 -20.39
N GLN A 138 14.40 43.84 -20.64
CA GLN A 138 14.72 44.31 -22.00
C GLN A 138 15.70 43.38 -22.72
N GLY A 139 16.60 42.73 -21.98
CA GLY A 139 17.49 41.69 -22.48
C GLY A 139 16.81 40.34 -22.70
N GLY A 140 15.47 40.24 -22.55
CA GLY A 140 14.68 39.03 -22.76
C GLY A 140 14.76 37.99 -21.64
N ARG A 141 15.34 38.35 -20.48
CA ARG A 141 15.40 37.43 -19.33
C ARG A 141 14.07 37.38 -18.61
N LYS A 142 13.65 36.16 -18.28
CA LYS A 142 12.44 35.90 -17.47
C LYS A 142 12.83 35.65 -16.01
N ALA A 143 12.02 36.16 -15.09
CA ALA A 143 12.26 36.01 -13.67
C ALA A 143 11.60 34.79 -13.07
N VAL A 144 12.29 34.12 -12.17
CA VAL A 144 11.68 33.28 -11.13
C VAL A 144 11.42 34.11 -9.88
N ILE A 145 10.50 33.69 -9.03
CA ILE A 145 10.30 34.36 -7.73
C ILE A 145 11.05 33.58 -6.65
N ARG A 146 11.88 34.31 -5.88
CA ARG A 146 12.60 33.78 -4.74
C ARG A 146 12.07 34.36 -3.44
N PHE A 147 11.92 33.52 -2.45
CA PHE A 147 11.64 33.87 -1.07
C PHE A 147 12.96 34.12 -0.33
N ILE A 148 13.02 35.23 0.44
CA ILE A 148 14.20 35.66 1.20
C ILE A 148 14.32 34.76 2.44
N ILE A 149 15.52 34.21 2.62
CA ILE A 149 15.88 33.44 3.81
C ILE A 149 17.01 34.14 4.54
N ASP A 150 16.79 34.48 5.82
CA ASP A 150 17.84 35.01 6.68
C ASP A 150 18.75 33.85 7.11
N ASP A 151 20.03 33.94 6.72
CA ASP A 151 21.04 32.91 7.02
C ASP A 151 21.27 32.72 8.52
N ASP A 152 21.09 33.78 9.32
CA ASP A 152 21.31 33.76 10.77
C ASP A 152 20.10 33.32 11.58
N GLN A 153 18.92 33.25 10.95
CA GLN A 153 17.68 32.81 11.63
C GLN A 153 17.76 31.35 12.05
N GLU A 154 17.51 31.08 13.34
CA GLU A 154 17.28 29.73 13.83
C GLU A 154 15.79 29.36 13.59
N ILE A 155 15.57 28.17 13.03
CA ILE A 155 14.26 27.60 12.78
C ILE A 155 14.11 26.40 13.71
N ILE A 156 13.23 26.54 14.72
CA ILE A 156 13.06 25.55 15.77
C ILE A 156 11.60 25.12 15.82
N TRP A 157 11.37 23.80 15.83
CA TRP A 157 10.04 23.26 16.11
C TRP A 157 10.11 22.02 16.98
N GLN A 158 9.02 21.74 17.69
CA GLN A 158 8.82 20.51 18.41
C GLN A 158 8.09 19.54 17.46
N ASP A 159 8.80 18.52 16.98
CA ASP A 159 8.21 17.47 16.17
C ASP A 159 7.59 16.40 17.09
N LEU A 160 6.37 15.97 16.78
CA LEU A 160 5.63 15.03 17.65
C LEU A 160 6.24 13.62 17.68
N ILE A 161 7.16 13.30 16.75
CA ILE A 161 7.87 12.01 16.70
C ILE A 161 9.36 12.20 16.91
N ARG A 162 9.97 13.21 16.22
CA ARG A 162 11.43 13.46 16.22
C ARG A 162 11.89 14.33 17.36
N GLU A 163 11.00 14.83 18.21
CA GLU A 163 11.27 15.78 19.29
C GLU A 163 11.78 17.14 18.76
N LYS A 164 12.66 17.78 19.47
CA LYS A 164 13.17 19.11 19.08
C LYS A 164 14.06 19.02 17.86
N VAL A 165 13.67 19.72 16.79
CA VAL A 165 14.45 19.86 15.55
C VAL A 165 14.91 21.30 15.41
N ILE A 166 16.18 21.50 15.04
CA ILE A 166 16.81 22.82 14.89
C ILE A 166 17.49 22.88 13.53
N TRP A 167 17.21 23.93 12.79
CA TRP A 167 17.88 24.29 11.54
C TRP A 167 18.31 25.75 11.57
N LYS A 168 19.28 26.12 10.74
CA LYS A 168 19.64 27.53 10.45
C LYS A 168 19.25 27.87 9.03
N GLY A 169 18.93 29.14 8.79
CA GLY A 169 18.66 29.64 7.45
C GLY A 169 19.79 29.35 6.47
N SER A 170 21.04 29.43 6.93
CA SER A 170 22.23 29.06 6.14
C SER A 170 22.24 27.62 5.62
N ASP A 171 21.57 26.69 6.30
CA ASP A 171 21.50 25.28 5.93
C ASP A 171 20.51 25.04 4.76
N LEU A 172 19.66 26.02 4.44
CA LEU A 172 18.57 25.89 3.46
C LEU A 172 19.00 26.16 2.02
N GLY A 173 20.28 26.53 1.80
CA GLY A 173 20.86 26.66 0.45
C GLY A 173 20.62 28.00 -0.23
N GLY A 174 20.40 29.07 0.55
CA GLY A 174 20.10 30.42 0.08
C GLY A 174 18.62 30.63 -0.23
N ASP A 175 18.29 31.78 -0.81
CA ASP A 175 16.90 32.16 -1.11
C ASP A 175 16.24 31.14 -2.03
N MET A 176 15.10 30.57 -1.57
CA MET A 176 14.44 29.48 -2.30
C MET A 176 13.53 30.00 -3.41
N VAL A 177 13.52 29.32 -4.54
CA VAL A 177 12.54 29.57 -5.59
C VAL A 177 11.16 29.10 -5.11
N ILE A 178 10.16 29.99 -5.21
CA ILE A 178 8.77 29.70 -4.84
C ILE A 178 7.82 29.69 -6.04
N ALA A 179 8.21 30.29 -7.17
CA ALA A 179 7.49 30.20 -8.43
C ALA A 179 8.45 30.17 -9.62
N ARG A 180 8.07 29.43 -10.66
CA ARG A 180 8.79 29.36 -11.94
C ARG A 180 8.60 30.65 -12.75
N THR A 181 9.32 30.77 -13.87
CA THR A 181 9.08 31.81 -14.88
C THR A 181 7.72 31.62 -15.53
N SER A 182 7.06 32.73 -15.88
CA SER A 182 5.86 32.67 -16.73
C SER A 182 6.23 32.22 -18.14
N GLU A 183 5.53 31.24 -18.69
CA GLU A 183 5.78 30.74 -20.05
C GLU A 183 5.17 31.63 -21.12
N ASN A 184 3.98 32.17 -20.90
CA ASN A 184 3.17 32.83 -21.91
C ASN A 184 3.24 34.35 -21.88
N GLY A 185 3.96 34.96 -20.94
CA GLY A 185 4.10 36.43 -20.83
C GLY A 185 2.82 37.17 -20.39
N GLU A 186 1.68 36.49 -20.30
CA GLU A 186 0.40 37.03 -19.87
C GLU A 186 0.25 37.03 -18.34
N GLU A 187 0.99 36.16 -17.66
CA GLU A 187 0.95 36.02 -16.20
C GLU A 187 2.20 36.64 -15.58
N GLN A 188 2.03 37.27 -14.44
CA GLN A 188 3.12 37.94 -13.71
C GLN A 188 4.18 36.96 -13.19
N PHE A 189 3.82 35.70 -12.91
CA PHE A 189 4.70 34.59 -12.49
C PHE A 189 4.13 33.26 -12.96
N GLY A 190 5.02 32.28 -13.12
CA GLY A 190 4.65 30.94 -13.55
C GLY A 190 4.13 30.07 -12.39
N GLN A 191 4.18 28.77 -12.60
CA GLN A 191 3.71 27.75 -11.66
C GLN A 191 4.39 27.87 -10.29
N PRO A 192 3.63 27.74 -9.18
CA PRO A 192 4.21 27.69 -7.83
C PRO A 192 5.05 26.43 -7.67
N LEU A 193 6.06 26.51 -6.81
CA LEU A 193 6.83 25.35 -6.43
C LEU A 193 6.30 24.72 -5.14
N TYR A 194 6.65 23.45 -4.93
CA TYR A 194 6.15 22.57 -3.89
C TYR A 194 5.98 23.23 -2.51
N ASN A 195 7.05 23.85 -1.97
CA ASN A 195 6.99 24.38 -0.61
C ASN A 195 5.94 25.49 -0.44
N LEU A 196 5.81 26.38 -1.42
CA LEU A 196 4.79 27.43 -1.38
C LEU A 196 3.38 26.86 -1.53
N ALA A 197 3.18 26.01 -2.54
CA ALA A 197 1.84 25.43 -2.81
C ALA A 197 1.30 24.65 -1.59
N VAL A 198 2.15 23.83 -0.97
CA VAL A 198 1.78 23.08 0.24
C VAL A 198 1.39 24.00 1.38
N VAL A 199 2.17 25.07 1.66
CA VAL A 199 1.89 26.00 2.76
C VAL A 199 0.58 26.75 2.53
N VAL A 200 0.37 27.26 1.32
CA VAL A 200 -0.85 28.01 0.97
C VAL A 200 -2.09 27.10 1.10
N ASP A 201 -1.99 25.88 0.63
CA ASP A 201 -3.07 24.90 0.76
C ASP A 201 -3.34 24.51 2.21
N ASP A 202 -2.30 24.23 2.99
CA ASP A 202 -2.43 23.86 4.38
C ASP A 202 -3.04 25.01 5.21
N ILE A 203 -2.75 26.27 4.86
CA ILE A 203 -3.38 27.46 5.47
C ILE A 203 -4.87 27.51 5.12
N ASP A 204 -5.22 27.46 3.84
CA ASP A 204 -6.59 27.57 3.36
C ASP A 204 -7.49 26.41 3.82
N MET A 205 -6.91 25.20 3.91
CA MET A 205 -7.57 23.99 4.41
C MET A 205 -7.56 23.89 5.93
N GLU A 206 -7.01 24.90 6.64
CA GLU A 206 -6.92 24.95 8.10
C GLU A 206 -6.27 23.69 8.70
N ILE A 207 -5.20 23.18 8.06
CA ILE A 207 -4.48 21.99 8.52
C ILE A 207 -3.83 22.29 9.88
N THR A 208 -4.12 21.44 10.86
CA THR A 208 -3.61 21.59 12.23
C THR A 208 -2.35 20.76 12.47
N HIS A 209 -2.26 19.59 11.81
CA HIS A 209 -1.14 18.66 11.97
C HIS A 209 -0.69 18.14 10.59
N VAL A 210 0.61 18.15 10.37
CA VAL A 210 1.26 17.67 9.16
C VAL A 210 2.01 16.38 9.49
N ILE A 211 1.37 15.24 9.26
CA ILE A 211 1.96 13.91 9.45
C ILE A 211 2.46 13.40 8.09
N ARG A 212 3.79 13.17 7.96
CA ARG A 212 4.43 12.78 6.68
C ARG A 212 5.76 12.07 6.89
N GLY A 213 6.38 11.58 5.83
CA GLY A 213 7.69 10.93 5.89
C GLY A 213 8.81 11.86 6.32
N GLU A 214 9.81 11.34 7.02
CA GLU A 214 10.99 12.07 7.50
C GLU A 214 11.88 12.67 6.40
N ASP A 215 11.75 12.18 5.17
CA ASP A 215 12.42 12.74 4.00
C ASP A 215 11.97 14.17 3.68
N HIS A 216 10.92 14.67 4.33
CA HIS A 216 10.44 16.04 4.25
C HIS A 216 10.94 16.99 5.37
N ILE A 217 11.77 16.55 6.31
CA ILE A 217 12.23 17.38 7.44
C ILE A 217 12.88 18.70 6.96
N ALA A 218 13.75 18.64 5.94
CA ALA A 218 14.36 19.83 5.36
C ALA A 218 13.33 20.79 4.70
N ASN A 219 12.22 20.25 4.18
CA ASN A 219 11.14 21.07 3.65
C ASN A 219 10.35 21.75 4.78
N THR A 220 10.23 21.11 5.95
CA THR A 220 9.54 21.69 7.11
C THR A 220 10.17 23.01 7.54
N ALA A 221 11.49 23.09 7.63
CA ALA A 221 12.17 24.32 7.96
C ALA A 221 11.83 25.46 6.98
N LYS A 222 11.81 25.17 5.67
CA LYS A 222 11.42 26.13 4.63
C LYS A 222 9.95 26.54 4.72
N GLN A 223 9.08 25.59 5.04
CA GLN A 223 7.65 25.82 5.14
C GLN A 223 7.29 26.63 6.38
N ILE A 224 7.96 26.42 7.52
CA ILE A 224 7.79 27.26 8.71
C ILE A 224 8.03 28.73 8.38
N LEU A 225 9.13 29.04 7.69
CA LEU A 225 9.43 30.41 7.26
C LEU A 225 8.32 31.01 6.37
N LEU A 226 7.71 30.21 5.50
CA LEU A 226 6.60 30.65 4.65
C LEU A 226 5.30 30.87 5.46
N TYR A 227 4.98 30.01 6.42
CA TYR A 227 3.84 30.23 7.33
C TYR A 227 3.99 31.56 8.08
N GLU A 228 5.17 31.80 8.66
CA GLU A 228 5.48 33.05 9.39
C GLU A 228 5.40 34.27 8.46
N ALA A 229 5.98 34.20 7.27
CA ALA A 229 5.98 35.27 6.29
C ALA A 229 4.57 35.62 5.77
N LEU A 230 3.68 34.63 5.69
CA LEU A 230 2.27 34.83 5.34
C LEU A 230 1.41 35.26 6.53
N GLY A 231 1.96 35.25 7.75
CA GLY A 231 1.26 35.61 8.99
C GLY A 231 0.27 34.56 9.46
N ALA A 232 0.48 33.32 9.07
CA ALA A 232 -0.37 32.18 9.39
C ALA A 232 0.15 31.40 10.61
N LYS A 233 -0.74 30.67 11.27
CA LYS A 233 -0.34 29.75 12.32
C LYS A 233 0.41 28.57 11.74
N VAL A 234 1.58 28.26 12.28
CA VAL A 234 2.35 27.07 11.94
C VAL A 234 1.64 25.83 12.48
N PRO A 235 1.36 24.78 11.67
CA PRO A 235 0.78 23.54 12.17
C PRO A 235 1.79 22.75 13.00
N GLU A 236 1.32 21.76 13.74
CA GLU A 236 2.19 20.79 14.39
C GLU A 236 2.70 19.76 13.36
N PHE A 237 3.98 19.37 13.47
CA PHE A 237 4.61 18.45 12.56
C PHE A 237 4.90 17.10 13.21
N ALA A 238 4.73 16.02 12.46
CA ALA A 238 5.09 14.66 12.83
C ALA A 238 5.78 13.96 11.65
N HIS A 239 7.08 13.70 11.79
CA HIS A 239 7.86 13.04 10.73
C HIS A 239 8.03 11.55 11.04
N THR A 240 7.27 10.73 10.31
CA THR A 240 7.31 9.26 10.43
C THR A 240 8.58 8.70 9.80
N PRO A 241 9.17 7.63 10.39
CA PRO A 241 10.36 7.00 9.84
C PRO A 241 10.08 6.36 8.48
N LEU A 242 11.13 6.15 7.68
CA LEU A 242 11.03 5.46 6.40
C LEU A 242 10.71 3.97 6.59
N ILE A 243 10.06 3.37 5.60
CA ILE A 243 10.03 1.91 5.45
C ILE A 243 11.34 1.50 4.77
N LEU A 244 12.03 0.55 5.38
CA LEU A 244 13.33 0.05 4.94
C LEU A 244 13.20 -1.33 4.33
N ASN A 245 14.06 -1.64 3.37
CA ASN A 245 14.27 -3.01 2.89
C ASN A 245 15.12 -3.81 3.88
N GLN A 246 15.43 -5.08 3.56
CA GLN A 246 16.20 -5.95 4.45
C GLN A 246 17.63 -5.44 4.68
N GLU A 247 18.21 -4.73 3.70
CA GLU A 247 19.54 -4.11 3.79
C GLU A 247 19.54 -2.78 4.57
N GLY A 248 18.39 -2.34 5.09
CA GLY A 248 18.28 -1.10 5.86
C GLY A 248 18.22 0.17 5.00
N ARG A 249 18.01 0.06 3.69
CA ARG A 249 17.82 1.19 2.78
C ARG A 249 16.32 1.49 2.58
N LYS A 250 15.97 2.70 2.20
CA LYS A 250 14.59 3.08 1.86
C LYS A 250 14.01 2.09 0.85
N LEU A 251 12.86 1.51 1.18
CA LEU A 251 12.12 0.61 0.29
C LEU A 251 11.74 1.35 -1.01
N SER A 252 12.05 0.75 -2.14
CA SER A 252 11.89 1.36 -3.46
C SER A 252 11.38 0.34 -4.47
N LYS A 253 10.97 0.79 -5.66
CA LYS A 253 10.53 -0.09 -6.76
C LYS A 253 11.58 -1.15 -7.17
N ARG A 254 12.87 -0.94 -6.87
CA ARG A 254 13.95 -1.91 -7.15
C ARG A 254 13.92 -3.11 -6.20
N ASP A 255 13.26 -2.97 -5.07
CA ASP A 255 13.11 -4.02 -4.06
C ASP A 255 11.93 -4.96 -4.36
N GLY A 256 11.25 -4.80 -5.52
CA GLY A 256 10.14 -5.61 -5.99
C GLY A 256 8.78 -4.92 -5.81
N VAL A 257 7.83 -5.63 -5.23
CA VAL A 257 6.45 -5.17 -5.02
C VAL A 257 6.40 -4.02 -4.02
N THR A 258 5.90 -2.87 -4.43
CA THR A 258 5.78 -1.68 -3.56
C THR A 258 4.51 -0.88 -3.77
N SER A 259 3.74 -1.13 -4.84
CA SER A 259 2.46 -0.47 -5.07
C SER A 259 1.31 -1.24 -4.39
N ILE A 260 0.28 -0.52 -3.96
CA ILE A 260 -0.90 -1.13 -3.34
C ILE A 260 -1.61 -2.10 -4.30
N ASP A 261 -1.66 -1.80 -5.58
CA ASP A 261 -2.21 -2.70 -6.60
C ASP A 261 -1.45 -4.02 -6.72
N ASP A 262 -0.14 -4.00 -6.54
CA ASP A 262 0.66 -5.22 -6.58
C ASP A 262 0.33 -6.12 -5.38
N PHE A 263 0.17 -5.54 -4.18
CA PHE A 263 -0.26 -6.30 -3.00
C PHE A 263 -1.66 -6.90 -3.20
N ARG A 264 -2.59 -6.12 -3.78
CA ARG A 264 -3.93 -6.62 -4.12
C ARG A 264 -3.86 -7.80 -5.10
N ARG A 265 -3.06 -7.70 -6.17
CA ARG A 265 -2.86 -8.80 -7.15
C ARG A 265 -2.21 -10.03 -6.55
N LEU A 266 -1.32 -9.87 -5.58
CA LEU A 266 -0.73 -10.98 -4.82
C LEU A 266 -1.72 -11.66 -3.87
N GLY A 267 -2.93 -11.12 -3.71
CA GLY A 267 -3.97 -11.73 -2.90
C GLY A 267 -3.96 -11.34 -1.43
N PHE A 268 -3.37 -10.19 -1.09
CA PHE A 268 -3.51 -9.63 0.25
C PHE A 268 -4.87 -8.97 0.44
N LEU A 269 -5.46 -9.14 1.62
CA LEU A 269 -6.67 -8.44 2.03
C LEU A 269 -6.34 -6.99 2.43
N PRO A 270 -7.21 -6.02 2.13
CA PRO A 270 -6.98 -4.63 2.51
C PRO A 270 -6.85 -4.45 4.02
N GLN A 271 -7.67 -5.14 4.82
CA GLN A 271 -7.62 -5.09 6.28
C GLN A 271 -6.27 -5.61 6.82
N ALA A 272 -5.75 -6.69 6.25
CA ALA A 272 -4.46 -7.25 6.63
C ALA A 272 -3.30 -6.29 6.29
N LEU A 273 -3.35 -5.69 5.11
CA LEU A 273 -2.32 -4.74 4.68
C LEU A 273 -2.34 -3.46 5.53
N VAL A 274 -3.51 -2.93 5.86
CA VAL A 274 -3.67 -1.78 6.76
C VAL A 274 -3.18 -2.09 8.17
N ASN A 275 -3.54 -3.25 8.73
CA ASN A 275 -3.06 -3.70 10.02
C ASN A 275 -1.52 -3.80 10.02
N TYR A 276 -0.95 -4.42 9.00
CA TYR A 276 0.51 -4.52 8.85
C TYR A 276 1.18 -3.15 8.75
N MET A 277 0.66 -2.24 7.90
CA MET A 277 1.19 -0.88 7.77
C MET A 277 1.11 -0.09 9.08
N THR A 278 0.09 -0.32 9.89
CA THR A 278 -0.05 0.28 11.22
C THR A 278 1.09 -0.19 12.14
N LEU A 279 1.39 -1.49 12.12
CA LEU A 279 2.49 -2.07 12.91
C LEU A 279 3.89 -1.69 12.40
N LEU A 280 4.00 -1.18 11.16
CA LEU A 280 5.27 -0.66 10.64
C LEU A 280 5.65 0.68 11.30
N GLY A 281 6.09 0.61 12.53
CA GLY A 281 6.57 1.73 13.32
C GLY A 281 5.65 2.19 14.44
N TRP A 282 4.51 1.54 14.65
CA TRP A 282 3.63 1.80 15.79
C TRP A 282 3.19 0.48 16.45
N THR A 283 2.99 0.52 17.77
CA THR A 283 2.55 -0.65 18.55
C THR A 283 1.40 -0.23 19.47
N PRO A 284 0.30 -1.00 19.53
CA PRO A 284 -0.80 -0.74 20.46
C PRO A 284 -0.32 -0.62 21.91
N PRO A 285 -0.88 0.29 22.73
CA PRO A 285 -0.60 0.33 24.14
C PRO A 285 -1.20 -0.90 24.83
N ASP A 286 -0.50 -1.41 25.84
CA ASP A 286 -0.98 -2.46 26.77
C ASP A 286 -1.52 -3.74 26.12
N SER A 287 -1.22 -3.98 24.85
CA SER A 287 -1.65 -5.16 24.09
C SER A 287 -0.48 -5.87 23.43
N THR A 288 -0.50 -7.20 23.51
CA THR A 288 0.35 -8.08 22.70
C THR A 288 -0.39 -8.54 21.43
N GLU A 289 -1.65 -8.15 21.27
CA GLU A 289 -2.48 -8.52 20.13
C GLU A 289 -2.07 -7.73 18.88
N GLU A 290 -1.67 -8.45 17.87
CA GLU A 290 -1.16 -7.86 16.62
C GLU A 290 -2.23 -7.80 15.51
N ILE A 291 -3.40 -8.41 15.73
CA ILE A 291 -4.51 -8.45 14.77
C ILE A 291 -5.66 -7.58 15.32
N PHE A 292 -5.86 -6.45 14.69
CA PHE A 292 -6.87 -5.45 15.09
C PHE A 292 -7.46 -4.74 13.86
N THR A 293 -8.66 -4.21 14.00
CA THR A 293 -9.28 -3.39 12.95
C THR A 293 -8.72 -1.97 12.97
N LEU A 294 -8.88 -1.26 11.86
CA LEU A 294 -8.47 0.15 11.74
C LEU A 294 -9.17 1.02 12.79
N GLU A 295 -10.46 0.77 13.02
CA GLU A 295 -11.28 1.49 14.00
C GLU A 295 -10.79 1.23 15.43
N THR A 296 -10.44 -0.02 15.76
CA THR A 296 -9.90 -0.36 17.07
C THR A 296 -8.55 0.30 17.30
N ALA A 297 -7.68 0.31 16.28
CA ALA A 297 -6.40 1.00 16.35
C ALA A 297 -6.59 2.51 16.55
N ALA A 298 -7.57 3.13 15.87
CA ALA A 298 -7.85 4.56 16.00
C ALA A 298 -8.23 4.96 17.45
N GLN A 299 -8.91 4.10 18.19
CA GLN A 299 -9.29 4.42 19.59
C GLN A 299 -8.10 4.65 20.50
N VAL A 300 -6.96 4.03 20.20
CA VAL A 300 -5.75 4.04 21.06
C VAL A 300 -4.52 4.60 20.36
N PHE A 301 -4.68 5.13 19.14
CA PHE A 301 -3.57 5.65 18.36
C PHE A 301 -2.97 6.91 18.97
N SER A 302 -1.64 6.96 19.05
CA SER A 302 -0.91 8.15 19.49
C SER A 302 0.42 8.24 18.75
N LEU A 303 0.82 9.47 18.40
CA LEU A 303 2.07 9.74 17.66
C LEU A 303 3.31 9.54 18.53
N GLU A 304 3.20 9.70 19.85
CA GLU A 304 4.29 9.47 20.79
C GLU A 304 4.76 8.00 20.80
N ARG A 305 3.88 7.09 20.40
CA ARG A 305 4.19 5.66 20.29
C ARG A 305 4.72 5.24 18.92
N VAL A 306 4.86 6.19 18.00
CA VAL A 306 5.52 5.94 16.70
C VAL A 306 7.03 5.89 16.92
N ASN A 307 7.65 4.79 16.50
CA ASN A 307 9.09 4.60 16.60
C ASN A 307 9.86 5.66 15.76
N LYS A 308 10.99 6.11 16.29
CA LYS A 308 11.88 7.03 15.56
C LYS A 308 12.73 6.30 14.50
N ALA A 309 13.04 5.03 14.73
CA ALA A 309 13.83 4.21 13.79
C ALA A 309 12.99 3.72 12.61
N GLY A 310 13.63 3.61 11.45
CA GLY A 310 12.99 3.01 10.27
C GLY A 310 12.52 1.58 10.52
N ALA A 311 11.33 1.24 10.03
CA ALA A 311 10.77 -0.09 10.15
C ALA A 311 11.16 -0.94 8.92
N LYS A 312 11.77 -2.11 9.15
CA LYS A 312 12.08 -3.05 8.07
C LYS A 312 10.82 -3.75 7.59
N PHE A 313 10.63 -3.78 6.27
CA PHE A 313 9.55 -4.52 5.66
C PHE A 313 9.80 -6.03 5.79
N ASP A 314 8.82 -6.75 6.32
CA ASP A 314 8.89 -8.20 6.57
C ASP A 314 7.73 -8.92 5.87
N TRP A 315 8.04 -9.65 4.80
CA TRP A 315 7.08 -10.45 4.04
C TRP A 315 6.44 -11.56 4.88
N THR A 316 7.24 -12.24 5.70
CA THR A 316 6.76 -13.35 6.54
C THR A 316 5.72 -12.85 7.55
N LYS A 317 5.97 -11.68 8.13
CA LYS A 317 5.02 -11.04 9.05
C LYS A 317 3.73 -10.62 8.33
N LEU A 318 3.85 -10.04 7.13
CA LEU A 318 2.67 -9.66 6.33
C LEU A 318 1.85 -10.88 5.92
N ASP A 319 2.50 -11.96 5.48
CA ASP A 319 1.85 -13.22 5.14
C ASP A 319 1.12 -13.83 6.34
N TRP A 320 1.76 -13.84 7.50
CA TRP A 320 1.14 -14.31 8.72
C TRP A 320 -0.09 -13.47 9.10
N ILE A 321 0.01 -12.13 9.08
CA ILE A 321 -1.15 -11.26 9.35
C ILE A 321 -2.27 -11.57 8.36
N ASN A 322 -1.97 -11.67 7.07
CA ASN A 322 -2.97 -11.94 6.05
C ASN A 322 -3.68 -13.28 6.27
N SER A 323 -2.92 -14.34 6.60
CA SER A 323 -3.51 -15.64 6.92
C SER A 323 -4.45 -15.59 8.12
N GLN A 324 -4.13 -14.79 9.16
CA GLN A 324 -5.02 -14.61 10.32
C GLN A 324 -6.38 -13.99 9.95
N TYR A 325 -6.40 -13.07 8.99
CA TYR A 325 -7.65 -12.51 8.47
C TYR A 325 -8.40 -13.53 7.60
N LEU A 326 -7.70 -14.23 6.69
CA LEU A 326 -8.32 -15.25 5.82
C LEU A 326 -8.95 -16.39 6.61
N HIS A 327 -8.25 -16.90 7.64
CA HIS A 327 -8.74 -18.02 8.45
C HIS A 327 -9.98 -17.68 9.32
N ARG A 328 -10.34 -16.41 9.46
CA ARG A 328 -11.57 -15.98 10.14
C ARG A 328 -12.77 -15.93 9.22
N LEU A 329 -12.56 -15.96 7.90
CA LEU A 329 -13.63 -15.91 6.91
C LEU A 329 -14.29 -17.27 6.75
N THR A 330 -15.60 -17.27 6.65
CA THR A 330 -16.38 -18.45 6.28
C THR A 330 -16.18 -18.81 4.80
N GLY A 331 -16.47 -20.04 4.42
CA GLY A 331 -16.43 -20.43 3.00
C GLY A 331 -17.31 -19.55 2.12
N GLU A 332 -18.45 -19.10 2.63
CA GLU A 332 -19.36 -18.21 1.90
C GLU A 332 -18.74 -16.82 1.65
N GLU A 333 -18.00 -16.28 2.62
CA GLU A 333 -17.26 -15.01 2.48
C GLU A 333 -16.02 -15.15 1.60
N LEU A 334 -15.39 -16.32 1.60
CA LEU A 334 -14.21 -16.60 0.77
C LEU A 334 -14.55 -16.75 -0.71
N VAL A 335 -15.68 -17.36 -1.08
CA VAL A 335 -16.03 -17.62 -2.50
C VAL A 335 -15.91 -16.39 -3.39
N PRO A 336 -16.52 -15.24 -3.09
CA PRO A 336 -16.41 -14.05 -3.97
C PRO A 336 -14.98 -13.51 -4.08
N LEU A 337 -14.13 -13.77 -3.09
CA LEU A 337 -12.72 -13.36 -3.08
C LEU A 337 -11.83 -14.32 -3.88
N LEU A 338 -12.13 -15.62 -3.88
CA LEU A 338 -11.34 -16.67 -4.53
C LEU A 338 -11.75 -16.90 -5.98
N LEU A 339 -13.01 -16.67 -6.33
CA LEU A 339 -13.57 -16.95 -7.66
C LEU A 339 -12.79 -16.26 -8.79
N PRO A 340 -12.34 -14.99 -8.69
CA PRO A 340 -11.53 -14.36 -9.72
C PRO A 340 -10.23 -15.11 -10.02
N TYR A 341 -9.55 -15.67 -9.02
CA TYR A 341 -8.30 -16.42 -9.19
C TYR A 341 -8.53 -17.75 -9.90
N TRP A 342 -9.61 -18.46 -9.58
CA TRP A 342 -10.00 -19.69 -10.30
C TRP A 342 -10.37 -19.38 -11.75
N GLN A 343 -11.11 -18.30 -12.00
CA GLN A 343 -11.48 -17.88 -13.36
C GLN A 343 -10.26 -17.47 -14.20
N GLU A 344 -9.32 -16.73 -13.63
CA GLU A 344 -8.05 -16.35 -14.29
C GLU A 344 -7.20 -17.59 -14.63
N ALA A 345 -7.25 -18.62 -13.79
CA ALA A 345 -6.61 -19.91 -14.04
C ALA A 345 -7.35 -20.80 -15.06
N GLY A 346 -8.46 -20.32 -15.63
CA GLY A 346 -9.25 -21.03 -16.67
C GLY A 346 -10.32 -21.96 -16.14
N TYR A 347 -10.64 -21.94 -14.84
CA TYR A 347 -11.73 -22.72 -14.27
C TYR A 347 -13.03 -21.90 -14.30
N ASN A 348 -13.95 -22.32 -15.17
CA ASN A 348 -15.24 -21.65 -15.35
C ASN A 348 -16.28 -22.27 -14.41
N PHE A 349 -16.46 -21.68 -13.23
CA PHE A 349 -17.52 -22.02 -12.30
C PHE A 349 -18.68 -21.02 -12.43
N ASP A 350 -19.90 -21.56 -12.39
CA ASP A 350 -21.09 -20.73 -12.31
C ASP A 350 -21.38 -20.41 -10.83
N ALA A 351 -21.44 -19.13 -10.51
CA ALA A 351 -21.58 -18.67 -9.12
C ALA A 351 -22.91 -19.06 -8.45
N GLU A 352 -23.94 -19.39 -9.23
CA GLU A 352 -25.25 -19.81 -8.71
C GLU A 352 -25.36 -21.34 -8.64
N THR A 353 -25.12 -22.03 -9.76
CA THR A 353 -25.27 -23.48 -9.83
C THR A 353 -24.20 -24.25 -9.08
N ASP A 354 -22.95 -23.69 -9.03
CA ASP A 354 -21.85 -24.31 -8.30
C ASP A 354 -21.69 -23.76 -6.87
N ARG A 355 -22.57 -22.85 -6.42
CA ARG A 355 -22.44 -22.14 -5.14
C ARG A 355 -22.15 -23.05 -3.95
N ALA A 356 -22.94 -24.09 -3.75
CA ALA A 356 -22.78 -24.98 -2.61
C ALA A 356 -21.43 -25.71 -2.63
N TRP A 357 -21.00 -26.15 -3.82
CA TRP A 357 -19.72 -26.80 -4.02
C TRP A 357 -18.56 -25.85 -3.79
N LEU A 358 -18.65 -24.62 -4.32
CA LEU A 358 -17.63 -23.58 -4.12
C LEU A 358 -17.48 -23.20 -2.65
N ILE A 359 -18.58 -23.10 -1.89
CA ILE A 359 -18.53 -22.85 -0.44
C ILE A 359 -17.84 -24.02 0.28
N GLY A 360 -18.15 -25.25 -0.07
CA GLY A 360 -17.49 -26.44 0.47
C GLY A 360 -15.98 -26.45 0.15
N LEU A 361 -15.60 -26.13 -1.09
CA LEU A 361 -14.21 -26.02 -1.52
C LEU A 361 -13.47 -24.91 -0.76
N ALA A 362 -14.05 -23.72 -0.69
CA ALA A 362 -13.47 -22.57 0.02
C ALA A 362 -13.32 -22.87 1.54
N THR A 363 -14.30 -23.56 2.14
CA THR A 363 -14.21 -23.98 3.55
C THR A 363 -13.08 -24.98 3.76
N LEU A 364 -12.89 -25.91 2.81
CA LEU A 364 -11.85 -26.92 2.90
C LEU A 364 -10.43 -26.35 2.80
N ILE A 365 -10.20 -25.42 1.86
CA ILE A 365 -8.87 -24.85 1.62
C ILE A 365 -8.58 -23.61 2.48
N GLY A 366 -9.62 -22.94 3.00
CA GLY A 366 -9.50 -21.69 3.76
C GLY A 366 -8.41 -21.70 4.83
N PRO A 367 -8.32 -22.74 5.69
CA PRO A 367 -7.27 -22.84 6.71
C PRO A 367 -5.84 -22.97 6.18
N SER A 368 -5.64 -23.29 4.90
CA SER A 368 -4.33 -23.39 4.25
C SER A 368 -3.92 -22.11 3.52
N LEU A 369 -4.86 -21.18 3.32
CA LEU A 369 -4.57 -19.97 2.57
C LEU A 369 -3.68 -19.00 3.36
N THR A 370 -2.61 -18.57 2.72
CA THR A 370 -1.78 -17.44 3.17
C THR A 370 -2.17 -16.18 2.39
N ARG A 371 -2.47 -16.33 1.12
CA ARG A 371 -2.94 -15.28 0.21
C ARG A 371 -4.13 -15.79 -0.61
N LEU A 372 -4.96 -14.91 -1.11
CA LEU A 372 -6.07 -15.29 -1.99
C LEU A 372 -5.57 -15.97 -3.29
N SER A 373 -4.40 -15.59 -3.77
CA SER A 373 -3.76 -16.20 -4.95
C SER A 373 -3.41 -17.68 -4.75
N ASP A 374 -3.32 -18.16 -3.52
CA ASP A 374 -3.03 -19.57 -3.22
C ASP A 374 -4.21 -20.49 -3.56
N ALA A 375 -5.40 -19.91 -3.80
CA ALA A 375 -6.64 -20.66 -4.06
C ALA A 375 -6.49 -21.76 -5.11
N VAL A 376 -5.82 -21.47 -6.23
CA VAL A 376 -5.63 -22.41 -7.34
C VAL A 376 -4.73 -23.57 -6.94
N ALA A 377 -3.60 -23.26 -6.28
CA ALA A 377 -2.63 -24.26 -5.83
C ALA A 377 -3.24 -25.18 -4.76
N GLU A 378 -3.92 -24.59 -3.76
CA GLU A 378 -4.52 -25.34 -2.64
C GLU A 378 -5.70 -26.20 -3.07
N SER A 379 -6.44 -25.80 -4.12
CA SER A 379 -7.59 -26.55 -4.63
C SER A 379 -7.28 -27.43 -5.84
N ARG A 380 -6.07 -27.39 -6.39
CA ARG A 380 -5.70 -28.04 -7.67
C ARG A 380 -6.13 -29.52 -7.79
N LEU A 381 -6.07 -30.25 -6.67
CA LEU A 381 -6.45 -31.66 -6.62
C LEU A 381 -7.94 -31.91 -6.75
N LEU A 382 -8.77 -30.86 -6.69
CA LEU A 382 -10.24 -30.93 -6.69
C LEU A 382 -10.89 -30.27 -7.91
N LEU A 383 -10.09 -29.66 -8.80
CA LEU A 383 -10.61 -28.83 -9.89
C LEU A 383 -10.85 -29.57 -11.21
N THR A 384 -10.54 -30.86 -11.28
CA THR A 384 -10.66 -31.66 -12.52
C THR A 384 -11.36 -32.99 -12.27
N PRO A 385 -12.07 -33.55 -13.28
CA PRO A 385 -12.75 -34.87 -13.14
C PRO A 385 -11.79 -36.04 -12.98
N LEU A 386 -10.58 -35.95 -13.48
CA LEU A 386 -9.55 -36.98 -13.41
C LEU A 386 -8.41 -36.59 -12.50
N ALA A 387 -7.79 -37.54 -11.81
CA ALA A 387 -6.65 -37.35 -10.96
C ALA A 387 -5.33 -37.42 -11.78
N ASN A 388 -4.37 -36.54 -11.44
CA ASN A 388 -3.00 -36.68 -11.92
C ASN A 388 -2.20 -37.41 -10.84
N TYR A 389 -1.75 -38.62 -11.14
CA TYR A 389 -1.02 -39.44 -10.17
C TYR A 389 0.46 -39.08 -10.12
N ASN A 390 0.96 -38.74 -8.93
CA ASN A 390 2.38 -38.68 -8.70
C ASN A 390 2.96 -40.09 -8.46
N GLN A 391 4.29 -40.24 -8.42
CA GLN A 391 4.96 -41.52 -8.29
C GLN A 391 4.61 -42.27 -7.00
N GLU A 392 4.39 -41.54 -5.90
CA GLU A 392 4.01 -42.16 -4.61
C GLU A 392 2.59 -42.70 -4.65
N ALA A 393 1.65 -41.98 -5.25
CA ALA A 393 0.30 -42.43 -5.44
C ALA A 393 0.23 -43.66 -6.36
N LEU A 394 0.96 -43.66 -7.48
CA LEU A 394 1.07 -44.81 -8.35
C LEU A 394 1.61 -46.05 -7.60
N SER A 395 2.69 -45.86 -6.85
CA SER A 395 3.28 -46.95 -6.03
C SER A 395 2.27 -47.48 -5.01
N GLN A 396 1.47 -46.61 -4.40
CA GLN A 396 0.42 -47.00 -3.46
C GLN A 396 -0.69 -47.79 -4.14
N LEU A 397 -1.13 -47.41 -5.34
CA LEU A 397 -2.17 -48.09 -6.10
C LEU A 397 -1.75 -49.45 -6.63
N GLN A 398 -0.44 -49.67 -6.85
CA GLN A 398 0.12 -50.94 -7.30
C GLN A 398 0.39 -51.94 -6.20
N LEU A 399 0.15 -51.62 -4.91
CA LEU A 399 0.30 -52.59 -3.83
C LEU A 399 -0.73 -53.71 -3.99
N GLU A 400 -0.31 -54.93 -3.60
CA GLU A 400 -1.16 -56.13 -3.66
C GLU A 400 -2.48 -55.96 -2.89
N GLY A 401 -3.61 -56.29 -3.51
CA GLY A 401 -4.94 -56.16 -2.95
C GLY A 401 -5.55 -54.74 -3.00
N VAL A 402 -4.79 -53.69 -3.30
CA VAL A 402 -5.30 -52.31 -3.34
C VAL A 402 -6.31 -52.11 -4.45
N LYS A 403 -6.10 -52.73 -5.62
CA LYS A 403 -7.02 -52.66 -6.75
C LYS A 403 -8.41 -53.19 -6.41
N ASP A 404 -8.51 -54.27 -5.64
CA ASP A 404 -9.77 -54.86 -5.21
C ASP A 404 -10.44 -54.01 -4.10
N ILE A 405 -9.64 -53.45 -3.20
CA ILE A 405 -10.12 -52.43 -2.23
C ILE A 405 -10.82 -51.27 -2.96
N ILE A 406 -10.19 -50.72 -4.00
CA ILE A 406 -10.75 -49.56 -4.75
C ILE A 406 -12.02 -49.99 -5.52
N LYS A 407 -12.07 -51.21 -6.09
CA LYS A 407 -13.27 -51.73 -6.76
C LYS A 407 -14.47 -51.86 -5.78
N ASP A 408 -14.24 -52.37 -4.57
CA ASP A 408 -15.29 -52.49 -3.57
C ASP A 408 -15.81 -51.13 -3.10
N ILE A 409 -14.89 -50.16 -2.90
CA ILE A 409 -15.26 -48.77 -2.61
C ILE A 409 -16.10 -48.20 -3.76
N LEU A 410 -15.65 -48.35 -5.02
CA LEU A 410 -16.35 -47.85 -6.20
C LEU A 410 -17.77 -48.43 -6.30
N ALA A 411 -17.94 -49.74 -6.00
CA ALA A 411 -19.26 -50.43 -6.01
C ALA A 411 -20.19 -49.97 -4.88
N ALA A 412 -19.64 -49.43 -3.80
CA ALA A 412 -20.42 -49.01 -2.63
C ALA A 412 -20.81 -47.51 -2.65
N ILE A 413 -20.29 -46.71 -3.60
CA ILE A 413 -20.61 -45.29 -3.70
C ILE A 413 -22.05 -45.07 -4.14
N THR A 414 -22.71 -44.14 -3.49
CA THR A 414 -24.03 -43.65 -3.86
C THR A 414 -23.96 -42.18 -4.30
N PRO A 415 -24.85 -41.72 -5.18
CA PRO A 415 -25.11 -40.29 -5.32
C PRO A 415 -25.48 -39.71 -3.95
N ASP A 416 -25.16 -38.44 -3.70
CA ASP A 416 -25.41 -37.77 -2.42
C ASP A 416 -24.69 -38.42 -1.21
N LEU A 417 -23.41 -38.75 -1.40
CA LEU A 417 -22.57 -39.34 -0.38
C LEU A 417 -22.47 -38.42 0.86
N THR A 418 -22.85 -38.95 2.03
CA THR A 418 -22.68 -38.25 3.30
C THR A 418 -21.41 -38.69 4.02
N GLY A 419 -20.94 -37.89 4.99
CA GLY A 419 -19.76 -38.23 5.78
C GLY A 419 -19.89 -39.51 6.59
N GLU A 420 -21.11 -39.86 7.01
CA GLU A 420 -21.40 -41.12 7.71
C GLU A 420 -21.33 -42.33 6.76
N VAL A 421 -21.92 -42.21 5.58
CA VAL A 421 -21.89 -43.25 4.55
C VAL A 421 -20.44 -43.46 4.08
N ALA A 422 -19.69 -42.40 3.81
CA ALA A 422 -18.28 -42.50 3.42
C ALA A 422 -17.40 -43.18 4.48
N LYS A 423 -17.59 -42.87 5.77
CA LYS A 423 -16.93 -43.59 6.88
C LYS A 423 -17.35 -45.07 6.94
N GLY A 424 -18.63 -45.35 6.76
CA GLY A 424 -19.17 -46.69 6.73
C GLY A 424 -18.56 -47.54 5.59
N ILE A 425 -18.43 -46.99 4.39
CA ILE A 425 -17.78 -47.64 3.24
C ILE A 425 -16.34 -48.01 3.61
N VAL A 426 -15.55 -47.07 4.15
CA VAL A 426 -14.16 -47.34 4.56
C VAL A 426 -14.08 -48.44 5.62
N GLU A 427 -14.97 -48.42 6.61
CA GLU A 427 -14.97 -49.45 7.68
C GLU A 427 -15.38 -50.83 7.17
N THR A 428 -16.40 -50.92 6.34
CA THR A 428 -16.85 -52.15 5.72
C THR A 428 -15.78 -52.77 4.85
N THR A 429 -15.16 -51.97 3.97
CA THR A 429 -14.06 -52.38 3.10
C THR A 429 -12.84 -52.87 3.93
N THR A 430 -12.48 -52.12 5.01
CA THR A 430 -11.40 -52.50 5.92
C THR A 430 -11.63 -53.89 6.53
N LYS A 431 -12.87 -54.18 6.97
CA LYS A 431 -13.21 -55.48 7.56
C LYS A 431 -13.24 -56.60 6.50
N ALA A 432 -13.83 -56.36 5.33
CA ALA A 432 -13.95 -57.33 4.24
C ALA A 432 -12.55 -57.81 3.77
N HIS A 433 -11.63 -56.91 3.58
CA HIS A 433 -10.26 -57.22 3.13
C HIS A 433 -9.30 -57.61 4.27
N ARG A 434 -9.72 -57.55 5.55
CA ARG A 434 -8.92 -57.87 6.75
C ARG A 434 -7.59 -57.09 6.80
N VAL A 435 -7.60 -55.83 6.37
CA VAL A 435 -6.42 -54.95 6.33
C VAL A 435 -6.50 -53.84 7.39
N LYS A 436 -5.41 -53.11 7.58
CA LYS A 436 -5.44 -51.94 8.45
C LYS A 436 -6.18 -50.78 7.78
N LYS A 437 -7.00 -50.03 8.54
CA LYS A 437 -7.74 -48.85 8.06
C LYS A 437 -6.84 -47.87 7.36
N GLY A 438 -5.57 -47.68 7.82
CA GLY A 438 -4.60 -46.81 7.21
C GLY A 438 -4.24 -47.19 5.76
N LEU A 439 -4.25 -48.49 5.40
CA LEU A 439 -4.04 -48.91 4.01
C LEU A 439 -5.21 -48.46 3.13
N VAL A 440 -6.47 -48.71 3.56
CA VAL A 440 -7.66 -48.31 2.82
C VAL A 440 -7.69 -46.78 2.62
N MET A 441 -7.44 -45.99 3.69
CA MET A 441 -7.42 -44.53 3.63
C MET A 441 -6.34 -43.99 2.71
N LYS A 442 -5.12 -44.58 2.75
CA LYS A 442 -4.01 -44.18 1.88
C LYS A 442 -4.27 -44.49 0.41
N SER A 443 -4.84 -45.68 0.14
CA SER A 443 -5.20 -46.10 -1.21
C SER A 443 -6.35 -45.26 -1.79
N LEU A 444 -7.36 -44.96 -0.97
CA LEU A 444 -8.44 -44.06 -1.35
C LEU A 444 -7.93 -42.63 -1.64
N ARG A 445 -7.02 -42.12 -0.82
CA ARG A 445 -6.38 -40.82 -1.07
C ARG A 445 -5.61 -40.83 -2.38
N ALA A 446 -4.78 -41.84 -2.61
CA ALA A 446 -4.07 -42.00 -3.87
C ALA A 446 -5.03 -42.01 -5.08
N ALA A 447 -6.11 -42.76 -5.01
CA ALA A 447 -7.09 -42.89 -6.09
C ALA A 447 -7.86 -41.60 -6.35
N LEU A 448 -8.32 -40.91 -5.30
CA LEU A 448 -9.13 -39.70 -5.42
C LEU A 448 -8.30 -38.46 -5.67
N MET A 449 -7.15 -38.33 -5.04
CA MET A 449 -6.39 -37.10 -5.05
C MET A 449 -5.17 -37.14 -5.99
N GLY A 450 -4.71 -38.33 -6.35
CA GLY A 450 -3.47 -38.48 -7.15
C GLY A 450 -2.16 -38.26 -6.35
N GLU A 451 -2.29 -37.92 -5.07
CA GLU A 451 -1.18 -37.66 -4.14
C GLU A 451 -1.49 -38.26 -2.76
N LEU A 452 -0.44 -38.50 -1.94
CA LEU A 452 -0.63 -39.04 -0.59
C LEU A 452 -0.82 -37.94 0.48
N HIS A 453 -0.59 -36.70 0.12
CA HIS A 453 -0.74 -35.52 0.95
C HIS A 453 -1.80 -34.56 0.37
N GLY A 454 -2.27 -33.61 1.16
CA GLY A 454 -3.28 -32.62 0.70
C GLY A 454 -4.39 -32.40 1.72
N PRO A 455 -5.49 -31.75 1.32
CA PRO A 455 -6.60 -31.40 2.20
C PRO A 455 -7.27 -32.63 2.82
N ASP A 456 -8.19 -32.41 3.76
CA ASP A 456 -8.92 -33.54 4.41
C ASP A 456 -9.56 -34.47 3.39
N LEU A 457 -9.25 -35.78 3.47
CA LEU A 457 -9.67 -36.76 2.49
C LEU A 457 -11.18 -36.93 2.46
N MET A 458 -11.84 -36.97 3.61
CA MET A 458 -13.28 -37.23 3.66
C MET A 458 -14.05 -36.03 3.11
N GLN A 459 -13.68 -34.84 3.46
CA GLN A 459 -14.28 -33.63 2.90
C GLN A 459 -14.01 -33.50 1.39
N SER A 460 -12.80 -33.81 0.95
CA SER A 460 -12.43 -33.84 -0.48
C SER A 460 -13.28 -34.87 -1.25
N TRP A 461 -13.50 -36.07 -0.69
CA TRP A 461 -14.34 -37.09 -1.31
C TRP A 461 -15.77 -36.62 -1.48
N LEU A 462 -16.35 -35.99 -0.47
CA LEU A 462 -17.72 -35.46 -0.54
C LEU A 462 -17.85 -34.39 -1.64
N LEU A 463 -16.86 -33.50 -1.78
CA LEU A 463 -16.85 -32.50 -2.86
C LEU A 463 -16.73 -33.16 -4.25
N LEU A 464 -15.87 -34.16 -4.41
CA LEU A 464 -15.74 -34.90 -5.66
C LEU A 464 -17.04 -35.64 -6.01
N ASN A 465 -17.72 -36.22 -5.01
CA ASN A 465 -18.99 -36.93 -5.19
C ASN A 465 -20.11 -35.99 -5.67
N GLN A 466 -20.19 -34.75 -5.14
CA GLN A 466 -21.17 -33.75 -5.59
C GLN A 466 -21.05 -33.42 -7.09
N LYS A 467 -19.86 -33.60 -7.67
CA LYS A 467 -19.60 -33.44 -9.11
C LYS A 467 -19.61 -34.77 -9.88
N GLY A 468 -19.79 -35.90 -9.22
CA GLY A 468 -19.65 -37.23 -9.82
C GLY A 468 -18.22 -37.58 -10.24
N TRP A 469 -17.21 -36.81 -9.79
CA TRP A 469 -15.81 -36.98 -10.16
C TRP A 469 -15.11 -38.10 -9.39
N ASP A 470 -15.62 -38.46 -8.22
CA ASP A 470 -15.11 -39.58 -7.43
C ASP A 470 -15.25 -40.91 -8.20
N LEU A 471 -16.37 -41.14 -8.86
CA LEU A 471 -16.58 -42.33 -9.69
C LEU A 471 -15.55 -42.39 -10.83
N SER A 472 -15.34 -41.28 -11.54
CA SER A 472 -14.37 -41.19 -12.64
C SER A 472 -12.95 -41.47 -12.17
N ARG A 473 -12.57 -40.93 -11.02
CA ARG A 473 -11.21 -41.06 -10.44
C ARG A 473 -10.95 -42.47 -9.92
N LEU A 474 -11.92 -43.05 -9.23
CA LEU A 474 -11.80 -44.44 -8.76
C LEU A 474 -11.75 -45.41 -9.93
N GLN A 475 -12.58 -45.19 -10.97
CA GLN A 475 -12.49 -46.01 -12.20
C GLN A 475 -11.14 -45.87 -12.88
N GLN A 476 -10.57 -44.64 -12.93
CA GLN A 476 -9.21 -44.40 -13.43
C GLN A 476 -8.17 -45.20 -12.60
N ALA A 477 -8.26 -45.15 -11.28
CA ALA A 477 -7.35 -45.87 -10.39
C ALA A 477 -7.43 -47.41 -10.54
N VAL A 478 -8.63 -47.95 -10.80
CA VAL A 478 -8.79 -49.38 -11.10
C VAL A 478 -8.12 -49.78 -12.42
N ASN A 479 -8.07 -48.88 -13.40
CA ASN A 479 -7.50 -49.12 -14.74
C ASN A 479 -6.00 -48.84 -14.81
N SER A 480 -5.42 -48.17 -13.82
CA SER A 480 -3.98 -47.87 -13.69
C SER A 480 -3.23 -49.08 -13.12
#